data_5eab84197b191375e8a9524507d6cf34
#
_entry.id   5eab84197b191375e8a9524507d6cf34
#
_cell.length_a   1.000
_cell.length_b   1.000
_cell.length_c   1.000
_cell.angle_alpha   90.00
_cell.angle_beta   90.00
_cell.angle_gamma   90.00
#
_symmetry.space_group_name_H-M   'P 1'
#
loop_
_entity.id
_entity.type
_entity.pdbx_description
1 polymer ?
#
loop_
_entity_poly.entity_id
_entity_poly.type
_entity_poly.pdbx_seq_one_letter_code
_entity_poly.pdbx_strand_id
1 'polypeptide(L)'
;MVLGLVSLLLSTPAVAEVLEVTEVIAHPQHYDRKEVVVMGQVSAVQPITDKQGQPAFQFLLKDTAGTLKVISRVPVQEGDQVIVEGTFTRRRQGGRLAVYNEVSAIVIRPLNQFFADLVG
;
A
#
# COMPACT_ATOMS: atom_id res chain seq x y z
N MET A 1 -17.61 -26.53 -29.41
CA MET A 1 -17.07 -26.64 -29.15
C MET A 1 -16.09 -26.05 -28.54
N VAL A 2 -15.32 -25.72 -28.36
CA VAL A 2 -14.38 -25.18 -27.91
C VAL A 2 -14.34 -24.01 -27.22
N LEU A 3 -15.23 -23.69 -26.61
CA LEU A 3 -15.41 -22.58 -26.02
C LEU A 3 -14.62 -22.33 -24.83
N GLY A 4 -14.34 -23.29 -24.11
CA GLY A 4 -13.63 -23.15 -22.91
C GLY A 4 -12.27 -22.51 -23.07
N LEU A 5 -11.84 -22.49 -24.27
CA LEU A 5 -10.58 -21.96 -24.51
C LEU A 5 -10.50 -20.53 -24.21
N VAL A 6 -11.54 -19.88 -24.37
CA VAL A 6 -11.53 -18.48 -24.25
C VAL A 6 -11.17 -18.05 -22.86
N SER A 7 -11.62 -18.79 -21.89
CA SER A 7 -11.36 -18.37 -20.54
C SER A 7 -9.91 -18.42 -20.17
N LEU A 8 -9.15 -19.19 -20.89
CA LEU A 8 -7.76 -19.27 -20.56
C LEU A 8 -7.05 -17.99 -20.87
N LEU A 9 -7.53 -17.30 -21.83
CA LEU A 9 -6.89 -16.10 -22.25
C LEU A 9 -7.01 -15.04 -21.21
N LEU A 10 -7.95 -15.21 -20.32
CA LEU A 10 -8.20 -14.22 -19.35
C LEU A 10 -7.31 -14.35 -18.13
N SER A 11 -6.53 -15.39 -18.09
CA SER A 11 -5.71 -15.60 -16.93
C SER A 11 -4.37 -14.89 -17.03
N THR A 12 -4.22 -13.97 -17.94
CA THR A 12 -3.03 -13.14 -17.94
C THR A 12 -2.97 -12.36 -16.64
N PRO A 13 -1.82 -12.33 -15.98
CA PRO A 13 -1.72 -11.62 -14.73
C PRO A 13 -2.00 -10.14 -14.96
N ALA A 14 -2.87 -9.62 -14.17
CA ALA A 14 -3.13 -8.20 -14.22
C ALA A 14 -1.91 -7.50 -13.68
N VAL A 15 -1.44 -6.50 -14.39
CA VAL A 15 -0.40 -5.63 -13.87
C VAL A 15 -1.07 -4.79 -12.81
N ALA A 16 -0.57 -4.84 -11.59
CA ALA A 16 -1.16 -4.07 -10.51
C ALA A 16 -1.00 -2.59 -10.82
N GLU A 17 -2.10 -1.88 -10.73
CA GLU A 17 -2.09 -0.45 -10.95
C GLU A 17 -1.39 0.22 -9.77
N VAL A 18 -0.45 1.13 -10.06
CA VAL A 18 0.19 1.91 -9.03
C VAL A 18 -0.66 3.13 -8.75
N LEU A 19 -1.10 3.26 -7.52
CA LEU A 19 -2.01 4.31 -7.10
C LEU A 19 -1.26 5.42 -6.39
N GLU A 20 -1.78 6.63 -6.48
CA GLU A 20 -1.31 7.72 -5.64
C GLU A 20 -2.05 7.65 -4.30
N VAL A 21 -1.45 8.21 -3.27
CA VAL A 21 -2.07 8.23 -1.93
C VAL A 21 -3.45 8.88 -2.01
N THR A 22 -3.56 9.99 -2.72
CA THR A 22 -4.83 10.71 -2.86
C THR A 22 -5.94 9.82 -3.42
N GLU A 23 -5.62 8.96 -4.37
CA GLU A 23 -6.62 8.06 -4.96
C GLU A 23 -7.19 7.11 -3.90
N VAL A 24 -6.31 6.54 -3.08
CA VAL A 24 -6.74 5.57 -2.07
C VAL A 24 -7.60 6.23 -1.00
N ILE A 25 -7.18 7.39 -0.51
CA ILE A 25 -7.92 8.04 0.56
C ILE A 25 -9.22 8.69 0.07
N ALA A 26 -9.32 8.96 -1.23
CA ALA A 26 -10.56 9.49 -1.79
C ALA A 26 -11.62 8.40 -1.96
N HIS A 27 -11.20 7.16 -2.11
CA HIS A 27 -12.13 6.05 -2.34
C HIS A 27 -11.85 4.87 -1.40
N PRO A 28 -11.86 5.11 -0.09
CA PRO A 28 -11.42 4.08 0.86
C PRO A 28 -12.29 2.84 0.86
N GLN A 29 -13.60 2.97 0.59
CA GLN A 29 -14.47 1.80 0.55
C GLN A 29 -14.16 0.90 -0.63
N HIS A 30 -13.67 1.49 -1.72
CA HIS A 30 -13.34 0.71 -2.91
C HIS A 30 -12.13 -0.19 -2.66
N TYR A 31 -11.19 0.28 -1.85
CA TYR A 31 -9.94 -0.44 -1.61
C TYR A 31 -9.92 -1.23 -0.31
N ASP A 32 -10.97 -1.11 0.51
CA ASP A 32 -10.99 -1.73 1.84
C ASP A 32 -10.80 -3.25 1.74
N ARG A 33 -9.83 -3.76 2.49
CA ARG A 33 -9.46 -5.17 2.55
C ARG A 33 -8.87 -5.71 1.25
N LYS A 34 -8.39 -4.83 0.38
CA LYS A 34 -7.78 -5.23 -0.88
C LYS A 34 -6.30 -4.95 -0.86
N GLU A 35 -5.58 -5.68 -1.69
CA GLU A 35 -4.18 -5.41 -1.91
C GLU A 35 -4.06 -4.21 -2.83
N VAL A 36 -3.16 -3.30 -2.47
CA VAL A 36 -2.92 -2.08 -3.22
C VAL A 36 -1.42 -1.91 -3.43
N VAL A 37 -1.09 -1.14 -4.46
CA VAL A 37 0.27 -0.71 -4.74
C VAL A 37 0.22 0.81 -4.77
N VAL A 38 0.88 1.46 -3.83
CA VAL A 38 0.74 2.90 -3.63
C VAL A 38 2.11 3.55 -3.64
N MET A 39 2.26 4.64 -4.36
CA MET A 39 3.51 5.39 -4.37
C MET A 39 3.37 6.66 -3.55
N GLY A 40 4.48 7.07 -2.96
CA GLY A 40 4.52 8.31 -2.21
C GLY A 40 5.84 8.52 -1.52
N GLN A 41 5.89 9.54 -0.69
CA GLN A 41 7.08 9.89 0.06
C GLN A 41 6.91 9.53 1.53
N VAL A 42 7.96 8.96 2.10
CA VAL A 42 7.97 8.53 3.51
C VAL A 42 8.17 9.74 4.42
N SER A 43 7.35 9.82 5.46
CA SER A 43 7.51 10.83 6.50
C SER A 43 7.06 10.28 7.85
N ALA A 44 7.45 10.96 8.92
CA ALA A 44 7.03 10.63 10.29
C ALA A 44 7.30 9.17 10.68
N VAL A 45 8.51 8.71 10.40
CA VAL A 45 8.89 7.33 10.71
C VAL A 45 9.07 7.17 12.21
N GLN A 46 8.49 6.11 12.77
CA GLN A 46 8.70 5.78 14.17
C GLN A 46 8.67 4.27 14.38
N PRO A 47 9.52 3.77 15.29
CA PRO A 47 9.47 2.36 15.64
C PRO A 47 8.24 2.08 16.50
N ILE A 48 7.64 0.93 16.30
CA ILE A 48 6.50 0.48 17.07
C ILE A 48 6.63 -1.01 17.37
N THR A 49 5.73 -1.52 18.20
CA THR A 49 5.56 -2.97 18.36
C THR A 49 4.21 -3.30 17.71
N ASP A 50 4.20 -4.27 16.83
CA ASP A 50 2.96 -4.62 16.13
C ASP A 50 2.05 -5.49 16.99
N LYS A 51 0.91 -5.91 16.44
CA LYS A 51 -0.09 -6.67 17.19
C LYS A 51 0.41 -8.03 17.62
N GLN A 52 1.39 -8.56 16.92
CA GLN A 52 2.00 -9.83 17.26
C GLN A 52 3.16 -9.69 18.23
N GLY A 53 3.43 -8.49 18.74
CA GLY A 53 4.54 -8.24 19.64
C GLY A 53 5.89 -8.13 18.97
N GLN A 54 5.92 -7.96 17.66
CA GLN A 54 7.16 -7.89 16.89
C GLN A 54 7.55 -6.45 16.61
N PRO A 55 8.86 -6.15 16.51
CA PRO A 55 9.29 -4.83 16.12
C PRO A 55 8.80 -4.50 14.71
N ALA A 56 8.35 -3.28 14.54
CA ALA A 56 7.86 -2.80 13.25
C ALA A 56 8.09 -1.29 13.16
N PHE A 57 7.70 -0.71 12.04
CA PHE A 57 7.80 0.72 11.80
C PHE A 57 6.47 1.25 11.35
N GLN A 58 6.12 2.41 11.83
CA GLN A 58 4.95 3.13 11.36
C GLN A 58 5.43 4.39 10.68
N PHE A 59 4.89 4.70 9.52
CA PHE A 59 5.21 5.95 8.85
C PHE A 59 3.99 6.44 8.08
N LEU A 60 4.08 7.68 7.64
CA LEU A 60 3.08 8.26 6.76
C LEU A 60 3.64 8.26 5.35
N LEU A 61 2.84 7.75 4.42
CA LEU A 61 3.13 7.84 3.00
C LEU A 61 2.33 9.01 2.49
N LYS A 62 2.98 9.97 1.86
CA LYS A 62 2.29 11.19 1.45
C LYS A 62 2.49 11.49 -0.02
N ASP A 63 1.53 12.18 -0.58
CA ASP A 63 1.66 12.82 -1.88
C ASP A 63 1.29 14.30 -1.72
N THR A 64 0.97 14.98 -2.80
CA THR A 64 0.72 16.42 -2.73
C THR A 64 -0.53 16.79 -1.95
N ALA A 65 -1.46 15.86 -1.78
CA ALA A 65 -2.76 16.20 -1.22
C ALA A 65 -3.21 15.34 -0.04
N GLY A 66 -2.49 14.29 0.29
CA GLY A 66 -2.93 13.43 1.37
C GLY A 66 -1.85 12.60 2.00
N THR A 67 -2.20 11.94 3.10
CA THR A 67 -1.31 11.05 3.81
C THR A 67 -2.02 9.73 4.10
N LEU A 68 -1.24 8.66 4.14
CA LEU A 68 -1.74 7.32 4.40
C LEU A 68 -0.80 6.64 5.39
N LYS A 69 -1.36 6.10 6.46
CA LYS A 69 -0.56 5.41 7.48
C LYS A 69 -0.13 4.05 6.94
N VAL A 70 1.14 3.73 7.14
CA VAL A 70 1.70 2.44 6.72
C VAL A 70 2.38 1.78 7.90
N ILE A 71 2.14 0.48 8.08
CA ILE A 71 2.84 -0.34 9.05
C ILE A 71 3.71 -1.32 8.28
N SER A 72 4.98 -1.39 8.62
CA SER A 72 5.93 -2.21 7.88
C SER A 72 6.95 -2.86 8.83
N ARG A 73 7.40 -4.04 8.48
CA ARG A 73 8.54 -4.65 9.17
C ARG A 73 9.84 -4.30 8.50
N VAL A 74 9.77 -3.68 7.33
CA VAL A 74 10.95 -3.24 6.59
C VAL A 74 11.28 -1.82 7.01
N PRO A 75 12.52 -1.51 7.36
CA PRO A 75 12.90 -0.14 7.73
C PRO A 75 12.85 0.79 6.52
N VAL A 76 12.50 2.03 6.77
CA VAL A 76 12.44 3.08 5.75
C VAL A 76 13.07 4.34 6.33
N GLN A 77 13.40 5.29 5.48
CA GLN A 77 13.98 6.56 5.90
C GLN A 77 13.10 7.72 5.49
N GLU A 78 13.12 8.75 6.33
CA GLU A 78 12.42 9.99 6.03
C GLU A 78 12.83 10.50 4.66
N GLY A 79 11.84 10.90 3.88
CA GLY A 79 12.10 11.49 2.58
C GLY A 79 12.20 10.51 1.43
N ASP A 80 12.27 9.21 1.71
CA ASP A 80 12.37 8.22 0.64
C ASP A 80 11.14 8.25 -0.24
N GLN A 81 11.36 8.17 -1.55
CA GLN A 81 10.28 7.97 -2.52
C GLN A 81 10.14 6.47 -2.74
N VAL A 82 8.99 5.91 -2.42
CA VAL A 82 8.81 4.46 -2.42
C VAL A 82 7.51 4.03 -3.07
N ILE A 83 7.48 2.75 -3.45
CA ILE A 83 6.27 2.03 -3.80
C ILE A 83 6.00 1.05 -2.67
N VAL A 84 4.81 1.10 -2.11
CA VAL A 84 4.38 0.20 -1.03
C VAL A 84 3.33 -0.74 -1.56
N GLU A 85 3.57 -2.05 -1.45
CA GLU A 85 2.57 -3.06 -1.77
C GLU A 85 2.08 -3.66 -0.47
N GLY A 86 0.79 -3.71 -0.28
CA GLY A 86 0.23 -4.26 0.95
C GLY A 86 -1.28 -4.27 0.95
N THR A 87 -1.85 -4.57 2.10
CA THR A 87 -3.29 -4.63 2.26
C THR A 87 -3.80 -3.35 2.89
N PHE A 88 -4.75 -2.72 2.23
CA PHE A 88 -5.39 -1.51 2.73
C PHE A 88 -6.57 -1.90 3.61
N THR A 89 -6.73 -1.23 4.73
CA THR A 89 -7.84 -1.47 5.64
C THR A 89 -8.33 -0.15 6.21
N ARG A 90 -9.64 0.00 6.25
CA ARG A 90 -10.25 1.08 7.03
C ARG A 90 -10.44 0.55 8.43
N ARG A 91 -9.90 1.27 9.41
CA ARG A 91 -9.99 0.82 10.79
C ARG A 91 -10.81 1.78 11.62
N ARG A 92 -11.59 1.21 12.54
CA ARG A 92 -12.29 1.98 13.55
C ARG A 92 -11.55 1.82 14.86
N GLN A 93 -11.43 2.91 15.58
CA GLN A 93 -10.70 2.89 16.83
C GLN A 93 -11.67 3.00 17.99
N GLY A 94 -11.68 1.98 18.85
CA GLY A 94 -12.48 1.95 20.05
C GLY A 94 -13.97 2.05 19.79
N GLY A 95 -14.73 2.48 20.76
CA GLY A 95 -16.16 2.69 20.62
C GLY A 95 -16.53 4.01 20.02
N ARG A 96 -15.57 4.76 19.50
CA ARG A 96 -15.82 6.05 18.89
C ARG A 96 -15.72 5.95 17.40
N LEU A 97 -16.31 6.95 16.72
CA LEU A 97 -16.38 6.94 15.29
C LEU A 97 -15.11 7.35 14.57
N ALA A 98 -13.97 7.29 15.23
CA ALA A 98 -12.70 7.60 14.55
C ALA A 98 -12.37 6.48 13.57
N VAL A 99 -12.34 6.81 12.31
CA VAL A 99 -11.98 5.89 11.25
C VAL A 99 -10.67 6.37 10.66
N TYR A 100 -9.72 5.48 10.51
CA TYR A 100 -8.47 5.81 9.84
C TYR A 100 -8.13 4.74 8.83
N ASN A 101 -7.31 5.13 7.86
CA ASN A 101 -6.91 4.27 6.77
C ASN A 101 -5.49 3.81 7.00
N GLU A 102 -5.22 2.54 6.76
CA GLU A 102 -3.93 1.96 7.06
C GLU A 102 -3.55 0.93 6.00
N VAL A 103 -2.28 0.88 5.64
CA VAL A 103 -1.74 -0.18 4.79
C VAL A 103 -0.79 -1.01 5.63
N SER A 104 -1.00 -2.33 5.62
CA SER A 104 -0.03 -3.28 6.16
C SER A 104 0.88 -3.68 5.02
N ALA A 105 2.10 -3.17 5.02
CA ALA A 105 3.02 -3.36 3.90
C ALA A 105 3.57 -4.77 3.86
N ILE A 106 3.62 -5.33 2.66
CA ILE A 106 4.25 -6.61 2.39
C ILE A 106 5.61 -6.38 1.74
N VAL A 107 5.68 -5.45 0.80
CA VAL A 107 6.91 -5.11 0.09
C VAL A 107 7.01 -3.59 -0.03
N ILE A 108 8.21 -3.07 0.17
CA ILE A 108 8.50 -1.66 -0.06
C ILE A 108 9.73 -1.61 -0.96
N ARG A 109 9.63 -0.84 -2.05
CA ARG A 109 10.70 -0.69 -3.01
C ARG A 109 10.99 0.79 -3.26
N PRO A 110 12.24 1.16 -3.45
CA PRO A 110 12.54 2.52 -3.90
C PRO A 110 11.86 2.79 -5.25
N LEU A 111 11.32 3.98 -5.41
CA LEU A 111 10.58 4.32 -6.60
C LEU A 111 11.43 4.21 -7.86
N ASN A 112 12.66 4.68 -7.83
CA ASN A 112 13.54 4.63 -8.98
C ASN A 112 13.88 3.19 -9.37
N GLN A 113 14.03 2.31 -8.41
CA GLN A 113 14.32 0.91 -8.68
C GLN A 113 13.10 0.23 -9.30
N PHE A 114 11.91 0.56 -8.83
CA PHE A 114 10.68 -0.01 -9.36
C PHE A 114 10.56 0.29 -10.86
N PHE A 115 10.79 1.54 -11.27
CA PHE A 115 10.71 1.89 -12.67
C PHE A 115 11.84 1.28 -13.50
N ALA A 116 13.02 1.14 -12.93
CA ALA A 116 14.12 0.50 -13.63
C ALA A 116 13.80 -0.97 -13.91
N ASP A 117 13.16 -1.65 -12.96
CA ASP A 117 12.79 -3.04 -13.14
C ASP A 117 11.73 -3.21 -14.24
N LEU A 118 10.85 -2.23 -14.39
CA LEU A 118 9.84 -2.28 -15.45
C LEU A 118 10.44 -2.13 -16.84
N VAL A 119 11.53 -1.39 -16.94
CA VAL A 119 12.14 -1.14 -18.23
C VAL A 119 13.05 -2.27 -18.63
N GLY A 120 13.56 -2.92 -17.70
CA GLY A 120 14.54 -3.82 -18.02
C GLY A 120 14.64 -5.11 -17.82
#